data_88f09f852f5c3bbb76add893b70983ef
#
_entry.id   88f09f852f5c3bbb76add893b70983ef
#
_cell.length_a   1.000
_cell.length_b   1.000
_cell.length_c   1.000
_cell.angle_alpha   90.00
_cell.angle_beta   90.00
_cell.angle_gamma   90.00
#
_symmetry.space_group_name_H-M   'P 1'
#
loop_
_entity.id
_entity.type
_entity.pdbx_description
1 polymer ?
#
loop_
_entity_poly.entity_id
_entity_poly.type
_entity_poly.pdbx_seq_one_letter_code
_entity_poly.pdbx_strand_id
1 'polypeptide(L)'
;DVLGSRGLGDVYKRQTYINGEWFEGTSGIVLRSVDPSNNKELGEIVQNSKEDVEYAIESASRSFYKTREWRDLDVQQRNDKLLKIADMIESEIDEIAKTESMDNGKPLREAQADVDDAVHCFRYYAGLIRTPSGQTYNVNSNFGNMHSYTVKEPVGVCALITPWNFPFLMSVWKIAPALAAGNSIIFKPSSETVLSALKLFEILDKCDLPKGTANLVIGSGSTVGNLLAESKKVDMITFTGSTSCL
;
A
#
# COMPACT_ATOMS: atom_id res chain seq x y z
N ASP A 1 -19.65 -14.54 -13.17
CA ASP A 1 -20.18 -13.59 -14.18
C ASP A 1 -20.92 -12.38 -13.58
N VAL A 2 -20.40 -11.74 -12.56
CA VAL A 2 -20.99 -10.51 -12.01
C VAL A 2 -20.06 -9.29 -12.19
N LEU A 3 -18.85 -9.47 -12.70
CA LEU A 3 -17.86 -8.39 -12.91
C LEU A 3 -17.74 -7.93 -14.38
N GLY A 4 -18.48 -8.52 -15.32
CA GLY A 4 -18.31 -8.29 -16.77
C GLY A 4 -19.02 -7.09 -17.38
N SER A 5 -19.77 -6.27 -16.63
CA SER A 5 -20.55 -5.16 -17.22
C SER A 5 -20.65 -3.89 -16.37
N ARG A 6 -19.85 -3.75 -15.34
CA ARG A 6 -19.82 -2.48 -14.59
C ARG A 6 -18.99 -1.46 -15.38
N GLY A 7 -19.65 -0.48 -15.96
CA GLY A 7 -18.98 0.68 -16.56
C GLY A 7 -18.08 1.36 -15.52
N LEU A 8 -17.03 2.03 -15.95
CA LEU A 8 -16.08 2.77 -15.09
C LEU A 8 -16.78 3.61 -13.98
N GLY A 9 -18.01 4.11 -14.23
CA GLY A 9 -18.76 4.92 -13.28
C GLY A 9 -19.35 4.19 -12.05
N ASP A 10 -19.48 2.84 -12.06
CA ASP A 10 -20.04 2.09 -10.92
C ASP A 10 -18.96 1.53 -9.97
N VAL A 11 -17.71 1.47 -10.43
CA VAL A 11 -16.58 0.90 -9.67
C VAL A 11 -16.09 1.87 -8.59
N TYR A 12 -16.27 3.17 -8.77
CA TYR A 12 -15.64 4.21 -7.94
C TYR A 12 -16.48 4.74 -6.78
N LYS A 13 -17.58 4.10 -6.43
CA LYS A 13 -18.35 4.43 -5.21
C LYS A 13 -17.80 3.83 -3.91
N ARG A 14 -16.79 2.96 -4.03
CA ARG A 14 -16.13 2.35 -2.87
C ARG A 14 -14.68 2.80 -2.89
N GLN A 15 -14.32 3.72 -2.03
CA GLN A 15 -13.15 4.54 -2.27
C GLN A 15 -12.12 4.47 -1.14
N THR A 16 -12.49 3.93 -0.01
CA THR A 16 -11.63 3.76 1.16
C THR A 16 -11.69 2.30 1.60
N TYR A 17 -10.53 1.72 1.86
CA TYR A 17 -10.44 0.35 2.35
C TYR A 17 -9.76 0.35 3.72
N ILE A 18 -10.51 0.09 4.77
CA ILE A 18 -10.00 0.07 6.13
C ILE A 18 -10.52 -1.16 6.83
N ASN A 19 -9.65 -1.85 7.57
CA ASN A 19 -9.99 -3.02 8.37
C ASN A 19 -10.66 -4.15 7.57
N GLY A 20 -10.32 -4.30 6.31
CA GLY A 20 -10.89 -5.33 5.43
C GLY A 20 -12.28 -4.99 4.88
N GLU A 21 -12.67 -3.72 4.88
CA GLU A 21 -13.98 -3.27 4.42
C GLU A 21 -13.87 -2.01 3.54
N TRP A 22 -14.71 -1.96 2.50
CA TRP A 22 -14.81 -0.83 1.59
C TRP A 22 -15.95 0.11 2.01
N PHE A 23 -15.69 1.41 2.04
CA PHE A 23 -16.71 2.44 2.29
C PHE A 23 -16.33 3.78 1.63
N GLU A 24 -17.23 4.74 1.64
CA GLU A 24 -16.96 6.10 1.18
C GLU A 24 -16.28 6.92 2.30
N GLY A 25 -15.35 7.82 1.94
CA GLY A 25 -14.80 8.78 2.89
C GLY A 25 -15.88 9.71 3.44
N THR A 26 -15.70 10.19 4.65
CA THR A 26 -16.75 10.93 5.37
C THR A 26 -16.52 12.45 5.47
N SER A 27 -15.49 13.00 4.79
CA SER A 27 -15.19 14.45 4.87
C SER A 27 -16.21 15.35 4.13
N GLY A 28 -16.99 14.80 3.21
CA GLY A 28 -17.84 15.55 2.31
C GLY A 28 -17.09 16.28 1.17
N ILE A 29 -15.75 16.19 1.11
CA ILE A 29 -14.94 16.79 0.06
C ILE A 29 -14.78 15.78 -1.07
N VAL A 30 -15.23 16.16 -2.27
CA VAL A 30 -15.14 15.32 -3.48
C VAL A 30 -13.89 15.69 -4.27
N LEU A 31 -13.06 14.71 -4.53
CA LEU A 31 -11.92 14.76 -5.44
C LEU A 31 -12.37 14.18 -6.78
N ARG A 32 -11.93 14.76 -7.89
CA ARG A 32 -12.24 14.28 -9.25
C ARG A 32 -10.99 13.80 -9.93
N SER A 33 -11.00 12.55 -10.37
CA SER A 33 -9.98 12.03 -11.27
C SER A 33 -10.35 12.41 -12.69
N VAL A 34 -9.40 12.95 -13.44
CA VAL A 34 -9.59 13.47 -14.79
C VAL A 34 -8.48 12.92 -15.69
N ASP A 35 -8.86 12.38 -16.86
CA ASP A 35 -7.91 12.01 -17.89
C ASP A 35 -7.20 13.26 -18.46
N PRO A 36 -5.91 13.45 -18.21
CA PRO A 36 -5.21 14.66 -18.62
C PRO A 36 -5.04 14.79 -20.15
N SER A 37 -5.27 13.71 -20.90
CA SER A 37 -5.17 13.73 -22.37
C SER A 37 -6.35 14.41 -23.05
N ASN A 38 -7.52 14.41 -22.41
CA ASN A 38 -8.77 14.90 -23.01
C ASN A 38 -9.68 15.64 -22.04
N ASN A 39 -9.29 15.82 -20.78
CA ASN A 39 -10.04 16.42 -19.68
C ASN A 39 -11.37 15.71 -19.35
N LYS A 40 -11.51 14.44 -19.72
CA LYS A 40 -12.69 13.67 -19.40
C LYS A 40 -12.63 13.20 -17.94
N GLU A 41 -13.71 13.39 -17.21
CA GLU A 41 -13.85 12.86 -15.86
C GLU A 41 -13.88 11.32 -15.88
N LEU A 42 -13.05 10.72 -15.05
CA LEU A 42 -12.93 9.28 -14.89
C LEU A 42 -13.73 8.77 -13.69
N GLY A 43 -13.88 9.60 -12.65
CA GLY A 43 -14.66 9.26 -11.46
C GLY A 43 -14.49 10.28 -10.34
N GLU A 44 -15.39 10.19 -9.37
CA GLU A 44 -15.39 11.00 -8.15
C GLU A 44 -15.00 10.15 -6.95
N ILE A 45 -14.22 10.73 -6.04
CA ILE A 45 -13.69 10.09 -4.85
C ILE A 45 -13.92 11.01 -3.66
N VAL A 46 -14.54 10.52 -2.60
CA VAL A 46 -14.72 11.30 -1.37
C VAL A 46 -13.45 11.19 -0.51
N GLN A 47 -12.87 12.32 -0.16
CA GLN A 47 -11.71 12.40 0.73
C GLN A 47 -12.05 11.82 2.10
N ASN A 48 -11.07 11.19 2.75
CA ASN A 48 -11.20 10.75 4.13
C ASN A 48 -11.23 11.93 5.10
N SER A 49 -12.08 11.82 6.10
CA SER A 49 -12.10 12.73 7.25
C SER A 49 -10.97 12.41 8.22
N LYS A 50 -10.82 13.24 9.24
CA LYS A 50 -9.91 12.96 10.36
C LYS A 50 -10.27 11.65 11.06
N GLU A 51 -11.54 11.42 11.30
CA GLU A 51 -12.09 10.23 11.94
C GLU A 51 -11.80 8.96 11.14
N ASP A 52 -11.92 9.03 9.80
CA ASP A 52 -11.57 7.91 8.90
C ASP A 52 -10.08 7.55 9.02
N VAL A 53 -9.21 8.57 9.02
CA VAL A 53 -7.76 8.37 9.15
C VAL A 53 -7.39 7.82 10.52
N GLU A 54 -7.99 8.33 11.59
CA GLU A 54 -7.80 7.80 12.95
C GLU A 54 -8.27 6.35 13.04
N TYR A 55 -9.38 6.00 12.40
CA TYR A 55 -9.86 4.61 12.31
C TYR A 55 -8.88 3.70 11.57
N ALA A 56 -8.30 4.16 10.46
CA ALA A 56 -7.27 3.42 9.73
C ALA A 56 -6.02 3.18 10.60
N ILE A 57 -5.56 4.20 11.33
CA ILE A 57 -4.43 4.12 12.25
C ILE A 57 -4.73 3.13 13.38
N GLU A 58 -5.90 3.21 13.98
CA GLU A 58 -6.30 2.29 15.06
C GLU A 58 -6.43 0.85 14.56
N SER A 59 -6.97 0.66 13.36
CA SER A 59 -7.09 -0.64 12.71
C SER A 59 -5.72 -1.27 12.46
N ALA A 60 -4.78 -0.52 11.88
CA ALA A 60 -3.41 -0.98 11.66
C ALA A 60 -2.68 -1.28 12.97
N SER A 61 -2.82 -0.41 13.97
CA SER A 61 -2.23 -0.60 15.30
C SER A 61 -2.77 -1.85 16.00
N ARG A 62 -4.07 -2.06 15.95
CA ARG A 62 -4.70 -3.27 16.49
C ARG A 62 -4.20 -4.53 15.78
N SER A 63 -4.14 -4.50 14.45
CA SER A 63 -3.63 -5.61 13.63
C SER A 63 -2.21 -5.98 14.03
N PHE A 64 -1.32 -4.99 14.16
CA PHE A 64 0.09 -5.24 14.46
C PHE A 64 0.35 -5.61 15.93
N TYR A 65 -0.24 -4.88 16.88
CA TYR A 65 0.10 -5.01 18.30
C TYR A 65 -0.81 -5.94 19.09
N LYS A 66 -2.05 -6.23 18.60
CA LYS A 66 -3.04 -7.01 19.35
C LYS A 66 -3.36 -8.35 18.68
N THR A 67 -3.91 -8.34 17.46
CA THR A 67 -4.27 -9.61 16.78
C THR A 67 -3.06 -10.33 16.24
N ARG A 68 -2.09 -9.62 15.68
CA ARG A 68 -0.78 -10.10 15.22
C ARG A 68 -0.84 -11.17 14.12
N GLU A 69 -2.01 -11.42 13.54
CA GLU A 69 -2.23 -12.50 12.57
C GLU A 69 -1.30 -12.41 11.36
N TRP A 70 -1.03 -11.20 10.83
CA TRP A 70 -0.07 -11.00 9.75
C TRP A 70 1.38 -11.02 10.24
N ARG A 71 1.66 -10.34 11.34
CA ARG A 71 2.99 -10.22 11.92
C ARG A 71 3.57 -11.58 12.27
N ASP A 72 2.79 -12.44 12.91
CA ASP A 72 3.21 -13.74 13.41
C ASP A 72 2.96 -14.88 12.41
N LEU A 73 2.50 -14.54 11.17
CA LEU A 73 2.30 -15.50 10.10
C LEU A 73 3.63 -16.20 9.76
N ASP A 74 3.58 -17.49 9.56
CA ASP A 74 4.74 -18.27 9.10
C ASP A 74 5.31 -17.69 7.80
N VAL A 75 6.65 -17.75 7.68
CA VAL A 75 7.37 -17.19 6.51
C VAL A 75 6.87 -17.77 5.20
N GLN A 76 6.56 -19.08 5.15
CA GLN A 76 6.06 -19.72 3.94
C GLN A 76 4.66 -19.23 3.58
N GLN A 77 3.78 -19.13 4.57
CA GLN A 77 2.41 -18.62 4.37
C GLN A 77 2.42 -17.15 3.90
N ARG A 78 3.31 -16.32 4.47
CA ARG A 78 3.47 -14.93 4.03
C ARG A 78 4.03 -14.86 2.61
N ASN A 79 5.02 -15.70 2.28
CA ASN A 79 5.56 -15.83 0.93
C ASN A 79 4.45 -16.16 -0.07
N ASP A 80 3.61 -17.16 0.23
CA ASP A 80 2.53 -17.60 -0.64
C ASP A 80 1.49 -16.50 -0.88
N LYS A 81 1.18 -15.69 0.15
CA LYS A 81 0.31 -14.53 0.00
C LYS A 81 0.93 -13.46 -0.91
N LEU A 82 2.23 -13.17 -0.77
CA LEU A 82 2.91 -12.19 -1.63
C LEU A 82 2.99 -12.66 -3.09
N LEU A 83 3.23 -13.95 -3.32
CA LEU A 83 3.20 -14.53 -4.66
C LEU A 83 1.79 -14.48 -5.26
N LYS A 84 0.74 -14.78 -4.46
CA LYS A 84 -0.65 -14.65 -4.91
C LYS A 84 -0.96 -13.22 -5.35
N ILE A 85 -0.48 -12.20 -4.61
CA ILE A 85 -0.64 -10.79 -5.02
C ILE A 85 0.05 -10.54 -6.35
N ALA A 86 1.30 -11.00 -6.53
CA ALA A 86 2.04 -10.85 -7.78
C ALA A 86 1.31 -11.49 -8.97
N ASP A 87 0.83 -12.72 -8.79
CA ASP A 87 0.12 -13.46 -9.84
C ASP A 87 -1.21 -12.79 -10.23
N MET A 88 -1.92 -12.20 -9.26
CA MET A 88 -3.14 -11.44 -9.53
C MET A 88 -2.85 -10.12 -10.27
N ILE A 89 -1.78 -9.39 -9.89
CA ILE A 89 -1.36 -8.19 -10.64
C ILE A 89 -1.01 -8.58 -12.08
N GLU A 90 -0.25 -9.66 -12.28
CA GLU A 90 0.13 -10.15 -13.60
C GLU A 90 -1.08 -10.53 -14.47
N SER A 91 -2.09 -11.17 -13.87
CA SER A 91 -3.31 -11.54 -14.57
C SER A 91 -4.19 -10.36 -15.00
N GLU A 92 -4.05 -9.20 -14.34
CA GLU A 92 -4.82 -7.98 -14.60
C GLU A 92 -3.94 -6.86 -15.21
N ILE A 93 -2.74 -7.18 -15.75
CA ILE A 93 -1.72 -6.20 -16.18
C ILE A 93 -2.27 -5.17 -17.17
N ASP A 94 -3.02 -5.61 -18.18
CA ASP A 94 -3.57 -4.71 -19.21
C ASP A 94 -4.65 -3.78 -18.67
N GLU A 95 -5.47 -4.25 -17.73
CA GLU A 95 -6.52 -3.45 -17.10
C GLU A 95 -5.92 -2.39 -16.17
N ILE A 96 -4.93 -2.79 -15.34
CA ILE A 96 -4.21 -1.88 -14.44
C ILE A 96 -3.46 -0.83 -15.25
N ALA A 97 -2.70 -1.24 -16.26
CA ALA A 97 -1.93 -0.33 -17.10
C ALA A 97 -2.82 0.67 -17.86
N LYS A 98 -3.98 0.22 -18.35
CA LYS A 98 -4.96 1.11 -18.99
C LYS A 98 -5.51 2.13 -17.98
N THR A 99 -5.86 1.70 -16.79
CA THR A 99 -6.32 2.58 -15.72
C THR A 99 -5.25 3.60 -15.35
N GLU A 100 -4.00 3.16 -15.15
CA GLU A 100 -2.84 4.01 -14.86
C GLU A 100 -2.61 5.05 -15.98
N SER A 101 -2.63 4.61 -17.25
CA SER A 101 -2.45 5.49 -18.40
C SER A 101 -3.53 6.57 -18.50
N MET A 102 -4.78 6.23 -18.19
CA MET A 102 -5.90 7.19 -18.22
C MET A 102 -5.82 8.17 -17.04
N ASP A 103 -5.50 7.71 -15.84
CA ASP A 103 -5.48 8.50 -14.61
C ASP A 103 -4.24 9.42 -14.52
N ASN A 104 -3.07 8.93 -14.97
CA ASN A 104 -1.80 9.65 -14.91
C ASN A 104 -1.44 10.40 -16.20
N GLY A 105 -1.92 9.91 -17.35
CA GLY A 105 -1.59 10.46 -18.67
C GLY A 105 -0.30 9.92 -19.30
N LYS A 106 0.38 8.95 -18.69
CA LYS A 106 1.56 8.33 -19.30
C LYS A 106 1.19 7.42 -20.48
N PRO A 107 2.10 7.18 -21.43
CA PRO A 107 1.85 6.23 -22.51
C PRO A 107 1.51 4.84 -21.99
N LEU A 108 0.55 4.16 -22.62
CA LEU A 108 0.11 2.81 -22.19
C LEU A 108 1.27 1.81 -22.11
N ARG A 109 2.22 1.89 -23.02
CA ARG A 109 3.43 1.04 -23.01
C ARG A 109 4.28 1.24 -21.74
N GLU A 110 4.43 2.48 -21.27
CA GLU A 110 5.15 2.78 -20.03
C GLU A 110 4.36 2.28 -18.82
N ALA A 111 3.04 2.45 -18.82
CA ALA A 111 2.18 1.92 -17.76
C ALA A 111 2.25 0.37 -17.69
N GLN A 112 2.30 -0.32 -18.83
CA GLN A 112 2.49 -1.78 -18.87
C GLN A 112 3.84 -2.20 -18.27
N ALA A 113 4.92 -1.48 -18.60
CA ALA A 113 6.24 -1.74 -18.02
C ALA A 113 6.26 -1.51 -16.51
N ASP A 114 5.62 -0.45 -16.02
CA ASP A 114 5.50 -0.15 -14.59
C ASP A 114 4.75 -1.26 -13.83
N VAL A 115 3.69 -1.81 -14.42
CA VAL A 115 2.93 -2.91 -13.79
C VAL A 115 3.73 -4.22 -13.81
N ASP A 116 4.49 -4.49 -14.88
CA ASP A 116 5.38 -5.65 -14.95
C ASP A 116 6.48 -5.57 -13.88
N ASP A 117 7.12 -4.40 -13.73
CA ASP A 117 8.10 -4.15 -12.66
C ASP A 117 7.49 -4.31 -11.26
N ALA A 118 6.23 -3.96 -11.08
CA ALA A 118 5.51 -4.16 -9.82
C ALA A 118 5.32 -5.65 -9.49
N VAL A 119 5.02 -6.49 -10.48
CA VAL A 119 4.97 -7.97 -10.32
C VAL A 119 6.33 -8.49 -9.86
N HIS A 120 7.40 -8.06 -10.53
CA HIS A 120 8.77 -8.46 -10.17
C HIS A 120 9.15 -8.01 -8.76
N CYS A 121 8.71 -6.83 -8.33
CA CYS A 121 8.95 -6.31 -6.99
C CYS A 121 8.31 -7.22 -5.91
N PHE A 122 7.04 -7.61 -6.06
CA PHE A 122 6.40 -8.54 -5.11
C PHE A 122 7.10 -9.89 -5.08
N ARG A 123 7.45 -10.45 -6.25
CA ARG A 123 8.19 -11.72 -6.35
C ARG A 123 9.58 -11.64 -5.71
N TYR A 124 10.28 -10.52 -5.87
CA TYR A 124 11.57 -10.28 -5.24
C TYR A 124 11.45 -10.33 -3.71
N TYR A 125 10.51 -9.57 -3.12
CA TYR A 125 10.35 -9.55 -1.67
C TYR A 125 9.79 -10.85 -1.12
N ALA A 126 8.95 -11.57 -1.84
CA ALA A 126 8.52 -12.92 -1.51
C ALA A 126 9.72 -13.86 -1.39
N GLY A 127 10.67 -13.82 -2.33
CA GLY A 127 11.90 -14.58 -2.25
C GLY A 127 12.81 -14.17 -1.09
N LEU A 128 12.95 -12.86 -0.87
CA LEU A 128 13.86 -12.28 0.12
C LEU A 128 13.51 -12.69 1.57
N ILE A 129 12.23 -12.75 1.91
CA ILE A 129 11.82 -13.10 3.29
C ILE A 129 12.14 -14.55 3.68
N ARG A 130 12.38 -15.43 2.72
CA ARG A 130 12.75 -16.83 2.97
C ARG A 130 14.21 -16.99 3.43
N THR A 131 15.02 -15.98 3.22
CA THR A 131 16.44 -15.97 3.57
C THR A 131 16.78 -14.80 4.50
N PRO A 132 16.13 -14.69 5.68
CA PRO A 132 16.44 -13.61 6.60
C PRO A 132 17.89 -13.76 7.06
N SER A 133 18.68 -12.70 6.89
CA SER A 133 20.06 -12.69 7.34
C SER A 133 20.24 -11.66 8.46
N GLY A 134 20.86 -12.09 9.55
CA GLY A 134 21.40 -11.23 10.58
C GLY A 134 22.94 -11.19 10.51
N GLN A 135 23.55 -10.39 11.34
CA GLN A 135 25.00 -10.34 11.54
C GLN A 135 25.35 -10.98 12.86
N THR A 136 26.50 -11.60 12.90
CA THR A 136 27.04 -12.26 14.10
C THR A 136 28.42 -11.71 14.42
N TYR A 137 28.65 -11.36 15.66
CA TYR A 137 29.92 -10.80 16.13
C TYR A 137 30.43 -11.53 17.33
N ASN A 138 31.74 -11.83 17.33
CA ASN A 138 32.46 -12.24 18.51
C ASN A 138 33.12 -11.01 19.14
N VAL A 139 32.73 -10.66 20.34
CA VAL A 139 33.26 -9.50 21.06
C VAL A 139 34.14 -10.02 22.20
N ASN A 140 35.44 -9.75 22.10
CA ASN A 140 36.37 -9.97 23.20
C ASN A 140 36.39 -8.76 24.13
N SER A 141 36.05 -8.94 25.38
CA SER A 141 36.03 -7.87 26.37
C SER A 141 36.78 -8.30 27.65
N ASN A 142 37.04 -7.33 28.52
CA ASN A 142 37.62 -7.60 29.85
C ASN A 142 36.71 -8.44 30.75
N PHE A 143 35.45 -8.66 30.36
CA PHE A 143 34.46 -9.46 31.06
C PHE A 143 34.32 -10.86 30.45
N GLY A 144 35.17 -11.21 29.47
CA GLY A 144 35.16 -12.50 28.77
C GLY A 144 34.71 -12.39 27.30
N ASN A 145 34.67 -13.54 26.63
CA ASN A 145 34.21 -13.62 25.24
C ASN A 145 32.69 -13.61 25.18
N MET A 146 32.14 -12.66 24.45
CA MET A 146 30.71 -12.53 24.21
C MET A 146 30.38 -12.84 22.76
N HIS A 147 29.23 -13.45 22.53
CA HIS A 147 28.65 -13.67 21.22
C HIS A 147 27.44 -12.75 21.04
N SER A 148 27.49 -11.89 20.02
CA SER A 148 26.38 -10.96 19.69
C SER A 148 25.84 -11.28 18.31
N TYR A 149 24.53 -11.22 18.13
CA TYR A 149 23.88 -11.37 16.84
C TYR A 149 22.71 -10.40 16.69
N THR A 150 22.35 -10.09 15.43
CA THR A 150 21.21 -9.25 15.11
C THR A 150 20.05 -10.09 14.57
N VAL A 151 18.84 -9.74 14.97
CA VAL A 151 17.59 -10.31 14.44
C VAL A 151 16.82 -9.16 13.77
N LYS A 152 16.28 -9.40 12.57
CA LYS A 152 15.41 -8.46 11.90
C LYS A 152 13.97 -8.69 12.36
N GLU A 153 13.32 -7.62 12.81
CA GLU A 153 11.92 -7.64 13.24
C GLU A 153 11.11 -6.59 12.46
N PRO A 154 9.80 -6.80 12.29
CA PRO A 154 8.93 -5.78 11.69
C PRO A 154 8.92 -4.51 12.56
N VAL A 155 8.88 -3.35 11.91
CA VAL A 155 8.93 -2.03 12.56
C VAL A 155 7.63 -1.71 13.30
N GLY A 156 6.48 -2.06 12.72
CA GLY A 156 5.19 -1.72 13.30
C GLY A 156 4.14 -1.30 12.28
N VAL A 157 3.50 -0.18 12.55
CA VAL A 157 2.55 0.48 11.66
C VAL A 157 3.29 1.42 10.73
N CYS A 158 3.23 1.15 9.42
CA CYS A 158 3.91 1.92 8.40
C CYS A 158 2.93 2.77 7.59
N ALA A 159 3.09 4.09 7.61
CA ALA A 159 2.41 5.01 6.70
C ALA A 159 3.22 5.13 5.40
N LEU A 160 2.57 4.84 4.28
CA LEU A 160 3.17 4.79 2.97
C LEU A 160 2.55 5.88 2.10
N ILE A 161 3.33 6.88 1.71
CA ILE A 161 2.84 8.06 0.96
C ILE A 161 3.55 8.11 -0.38
N THR A 162 2.79 8.20 -1.49
CA THR A 162 3.30 8.20 -2.86
C THR A 162 2.88 9.42 -3.65
N PRO A 163 3.71 9.87 -4.62
CA PRO A 163 3.40 10.94 -5.55
C PRO A 163 2.54 10.45 -6.72
N TRP A 164 2.27 11.35 -7.65
CA TRP A 164 1.41 11.15 -8.81
C TRP A 164 2.12 10.61 -10.08
N ASN A 165 3.45 10.68 -10.16
CA ASN A 165 4.18 10.41 -11.41
C ASN A 165 4.33 8.91 -11.76
N PHE A 166 4.41 8.03 -10.76
CA PHE A 166 4.42 6.57 -10.90
C PHE A 166 3.45 5.95 -9.89
N PRO A 167 2.14 6.18 -10.04
CA PRO A 167 1.15 5.87 -9.00
C PRO A 167 1.18 4.41 -8.58
N PHE A 168 1.10 3.47 -9.52
CA PHE A 168 1.06 2.03 -9.25
C PHE A 168 2.41 1.49 -8.78
N LEU A 169 3.47 1.76 -9.54
CA LEU A 169 4.79 1.21 -9.26
C LEU A 169 5.35 1.67 -7.91
N MET A 170 5.25 2.97 -7.58
CA MET A 170 5.72 3.48 -6.29
C MET A 170 4.85 3.02 -5.12
N SER A 171 3.57 2.72 -5.35
CA SER A 171 2.72 2.07 -4.36
C SER A 171 3.28 0.69 -4.01
N VAL A 172 3.58 -0.11 -5.03
CA VAL A 172 4.14 -1.45 -4.86
C VAL A 172 5.52 -1.42 -4.22
N TRP A 173 6.41 -0.50 -4.61
CA TRP A 173 7.74 -0.35 -4.01
C TRP A 173 7.73 -0.07 -2.51
N LYS A 174 6.61 0.44 -1.98
CA LYS A 174 6.43 0.65 -0.55
C LYS A 174 5.62 -0.46 0.12
N ILE A 175 4.55 -0.92 -0.53
CA ILE A 175 3.64 -1.93 0.03
C ILE A 175 4.31 -3.30 0.10
N ALA A 176 4.98 -3.73 -0.97
CA ALA A 176 5.60 -5.05 -1.02
C ALA A 176 6.64 -5.28 0.08
N PRO A 177 7.66 -4.40 0.29
CA PRO A 177 8.62 -4.58 1.37
C PRO A 177 7.99 -4.46 2.76
N ALA A 178 7.01 -3.56 2.96
CA ALA A 178 6.36 -3.39 4.24
C ALA A 178 5.57 -4.64 4.65
N LEU A 179 4.76 -5.20 3.74
CA LEU A 179 4.03 -6.44 3.95
C LEU A 179 4.98 -7.64 4.10
N ALA A 180 6.02 -7.73 3.27
CA ALA A 180 7.03 -8.79 3.36
C ALA A 180 7.70 -8.84 4.73
N ALA A 181 8.03 -7.68 5.30
CA ALA A 181 8.63 -7.59 6.62
C ALA A 181 7.64 -7.89 7.78
N GLY A 182 6.35 -8.06 7.52
CA GLY A 182 5.33 -8.37 8.54
C GLY A 182 4.70 -7.15 9.19
N ASN A 183 4.81 -5.97 8.60
CA ASN A 183 4.21 -4.73 9.10
C ASN A 183 2.71 -4.64 8.75
N SER A 184 1.97 -3.84 9.50
CA SER A 184 0.66 -3.33 9.08
C SER A 184 0.84 -1.98 8.40
N ILE A 185 0.08 -1.73 7.33
CA ILE A 185 0.27 -0.55 6.48
C ILE A 185 -0.97 0.34 6.44
N ILE A 186 -0.71 1.65 6.29
CA ILE A 186 -1.69 2.65 5.91
C ILE A 186 -1.14 3.34 4.67
N PHE A 187 -1.77 3.09 3.54
CA PHE A 187 -1.33 3.62 2.26
C PHE A 187 -2.12 4.88 1.90
N LYS A 188 -1.40 5.92 1.48
CA LYS A 188 -1.95 7.18 0.99
C LYS A 188 -1.37 7.50 -0.39
N PRO A 189 -2.11 7.27 -1.48
CA PRO A 189 -1.72 7.73 -2.82
C PRO A 189 -1.81 9.25 -2.95
N SER A 190 -1.26 9.80 -4.03
CA SER A 190 -1.58 11.17 -4.42
C SER A 190 -3.07 11.32 -4.69
N SER A 191 -3.66 12.46 -4.31
CA SER A 191 -5.05 12.81 -4.65
C SER A 191 -5.28 13.01 -6.16
N GLU A 192 -4.21 13.23 -6.92
CA GLU A 192 -4.27 13.45 -8.37
C GLU A 192 -4.40 12.15 -9.17
N THR A 193 -3.94 11.01 -8.62
CA THR A 193 -3.87 9.71 -9.31
C THR A 193 -4.17 8.59 -8.34
N VAL A 194 -5.44 8.29 -8.14
CA VAL A 194 -5.89 7.31 -7.12
C VAL A 194 -6.39 6.00 -7.72
N LEU A 195 -6.72 5.98 -9.01
CA LEU A 195 -7.48 4.85 -9.58
C LEU A 195 -6.67 3.55 -9.62
N SER A 196 -5.39 3.61 -9.97
CA SER A 196 -4.52 2.43 -9.95
C SER A 196 -4.25 1.93 -8.53
N ALA A 197 -4.21 2.83 -7.53
CA ALA A 197 -4.14 2.45 -6.12
C ALA A 197 -5.39 1.69 -5.65
N LEU A 198 -6.58 2.11 -6.10
CA LEU A 198 -7.83 1.40 -5.84
C LEU A 198 -7.79 -0.02 -6.42
N LYS A 199 -7.30 -0.16 -7.67
CA LYS A 199 -7.11 -1.48 -8.30
C LYS A 199 -6.16 -2.37 -7.49
N LEU A 200 -5.07 -1.83 -6.98
CA LEU A 200 -4.15 -2.59 -6.11
C LEU A 200 -4.86 -3.08 -4.85
N PHE A 201 -5.69 -2.23 -4.22
CA PHE A 201 -6.42 -2.62 -3.02
C PHE A 201 -7.56 -3.62 -3.29
N GLU A 202 -8.19 -3.61 -4.48
CA GLU A 202 -9.09 -4.68 -4.91
C GLU A 202 -8.37 -6.04 -5.00
N ILE A 203 -7.12 -6.05 -5.44
CA ILE A 203 -6.29 -7.25 -5.47
C ILE A 203 -5.92 -7.69 -4.05
N LEU A 204 -5.50 -6.76 -3.18
CA LEU A 204 -5.18 -7.08 -1.79
C LEU A 204 -6.39 -7.65 -1.04
N ASP A 205 -7.57 -7.12 -1.27
CA ASP A 205 -8.84 -7.62 -0.71
C ASP A 205 -9.10 -9.07 -1.12
N LYS A 206 -8.98 -9.39 -2.41
CA LYS A 206 -9.12 -10.76 -2.95
C LYS A 206 -8.03 -11.74 -2.43
N CYS A 207 -6.94 -11.22 -1.87
CA CYS A 207 -5.86 -12.05 -1.30
C CYS A 207 -6.09 -12.45 0.16
N ASP A 208 -7.21 -12.08 0.76
CA ASP A 208 -7.59 -12.44 2.13
C ASP A 208 -6.49 -12.11 3.14
N LEU A 209 -5.99 -10.87 3.12
CA LEU A 209 -5.09 -10.40 4.16
C LEU A 209 -5.87 -10.25 5.48
N PRO A 210 -5.25 -10.55 6.64
CA PRO A 210 -5.91 -10.33 7.93
C PRO A 210 -6.40 -8.89 8.08
N LYS A 211 -7.56 -8.71 8.71
CA LYS A 211 -8.17 -7.38 8.89
C LYS A 211 -7.20 -6.39 9.53
N GLY A 212 -7.15 -5.19 8.98
CA GLY A 212 -6.28 -4.11 9.45
C GLY A 212 -4.81 -4.21 9.00
N THR A 213 -4.39 -5.30 8.34
CA THR A 213 -3.03 -5.43 7.79
C THR A 213 -2.75 -4.39 6.72
N ALA A 214 -3.69 -4.16 5.81
CA ALA A 214 -3.60 -3.14 4.78
C ALA A 214 -4.80 -2.20 4.86
N ASN A 215 -4.53 -0.90 4.82
CA ASN A 215 -5.54 0.16 4.89
C ASN A 215 -5.22 1.22 3.84
N LEU A 216 -6.25 1.72 3.14
CA LEU A 216 -6.15 2.77 2.13
C LEU A 216 -6.89 4.00 2.62
N VAL A 217 -6.22 5.14 2.65
CA VAL A 217 -6.81 6.46 2.93
C VAL A 217 -6.50 7.43 1.81
N ILE A 218 -7.48 8.22 1.42
CA ILE A 218 -7.40 9.13 0.26
C ILE A 218 -7.65 10.57 0.72
N GLY A 219 -6.82 11.49 0.25
CA GLY A 219 -6.95 12.91 0.52
C GLY A 219 -5.65 13.69 0.34
N SER A 220 -5.71 14.99 0.60
CA SER A 220 -4.58 15.89 0.39
C SER A 220 -3.41 15.59 1.34
N GLY A 221 -2.21 16.01 0.96
CA GLY A 221 -1.03 15.94 1.83
C GLY A 221 -1.19 16.76 3.10
N SER A 222 -1.77 17.97 2.97
CA SER A 222 -1.96 18.91 4.09
C SER A 222 -3.02 18.46 5.10
N THR A 223 -3.91 17.56 4.74
CA THR A 223 -4.92 17.00 5.65
C THR A 223 -4.55 15.57 6.05
N VAL A 224 -4.82 14.60 5.20
CA VAL A 224 -4.61 13.17 5.48
C VAL A 224 -3.12 12.86 5.71
N GLY A 225 -2.21 13.48 4.93
CA GLY A 225 -0.77 13.28 5.10
C GLY A 225 -0.26 13.74 6.46
N ASN A 226 -0.67 14.95 6.90
CA ASN A 226 -0.28 15.48 8.21
C ASN A 226 -0.82 14.63 9.37
N LEU A 227 -2.08 14.15 9.30
CA LEU A 227 -2.64 13.28 10.34
C LEU A 227 -1.84 11.98 10.50
N LEU A 228 -1.34 11.41 9.41
CA LEU A 228 -0.45 10.25 9.47
C LEU A 228 0.91 10.61 10.08
N ALA A 229 1.47 11.77 9.71
CA ALA A 229 2.78 12.21 10.18
C ALA A 229 2.81 12.59 11.66
N GLU A 230 1.73 13.14 12.18
CA GLU A 230 1.62 13.59 13.58
C GLU A 230 1.23 12.46 14.54
N SER A 231 0.77 11.33 14.01
CA SER A 231 0.27 10.23 14.83
C SER A 231 1.37 9.46 15.54
N LYS A 232 1.32 9.42 16.87
CA LYS A 232 2.23 8.61 17.70
C LYS A 232 2.02 7.09 17.58
N LYS A 233 0.96 6.65 16.89
CA LYS A 233 0.67 5.23 16.61
C LYS A 233 1.22 4.76 15.26
N VAL A 234 1.84 5.66 14.50
CA VAL A 234 2.58 5.35 13.27
C VAL A 234 4.05 5.23 13.64
N ASP A 235 4.64 4.06 13.42
CA ASP A 235 6.02 3.76 13.82
C ASP A 235 7.03 4.14 12.75
N MET A 236 6.58 4.17 11.47
CA MET A 236 7.43 4.52 10.34
C MET A 236 6.62 5.21 9.25
N ILE A 237 7.23 6.23 8.64
CA ILE A 237 6.70 6.87 7.44
C ILE A 237 7.69 6.69 6.30
N THR A 238 7.21 6.20 5.17
CA THR A 238 7.95 6.24 3.91
C THR A 238 7.25 7.20 2.97
N PHE A 239 7.93 8.29 2.64
CA PHE A 239 7.42 9.38 1.83
C PHE A 239 8.22 9.51 0.53
N THR A 240 7.50 9.70 -0.56
CA THR A 240 8.06 10.17 -1.83
C THR A 240 7.16 11.29 -2.33
N GLY A 241 7.75 12.46 -2.58
CA GLY A 241 7.00 13.64 -2.99
C GLY A 241 7.91 14.85 -3.17
N SER A 242 7.35 16.06 -3.24
CA SER A 242 8.14 17.28 -3.39
C SER A 242 8.74 17.73 -2.05
N THR A 243 9.86 18.47 -2.11
CA THR A 243 10.54 19.02 -0.93
C THR A 243 9.63 19.98 -0.13
N SER A 244 8.68 20.62 -0.79
CA SER A 244 7.73 21.52 -0.11
C SER A 244 6.70 20.79 0.79
N CYS A 245 6.65 19.46 0.71
CA CYS A 245 5.78 18.62 1.55
C CYS A 245 6.53 18.03 2.77
N LEU A 246 7.82 18.33 2.92
CA LEU A 246 8.66 17.95 4.05
C LEU A 246 8.69 19.07 5.08
#